data_3f8b4c6dcc1e69355c400eccf9bb9381
#
_entry.id   3f8b4c6dcc1e69355c400eccf9bb9381
#
_cell.length_a   1.000
_cell.length_b   1.000
_cell.length_c   1.000
_cell.angle_alpha   90.00
_cell.angle_beta   90.00
_cell.angle_gamma   90.00
#
_symmetry.space_group_name_H-M   'P 1'
#
loop_
_entity.id
_entity.type
_entity.pdbx_description
1 polymer ?
#
loop_
_entity_poly.entity_id
_entity_poly.type
_entity_poly.pdbx_seq_one_letter_code
_entity_poly.pdbx_strand_id
1 'polypeptide(L)'
;MRKINLSISGCMGRMGQQLIKSSKKNRNFKLVSLTENRLINKRIAGLKPSKNSIEAFKKSNVIIDFTVPKCTLEILNTASKLKKRVVIGTTGFSKKEENLIKKFSRKIPILK
;
A
#
# COMPACT_ATOMS: atom_id res chain seq x y z
N MET A 1 -5.15 -8.81 -21.71
CA MET A 1 -4.30 -8.97 -20.51
C MET A 1 -4.87 -8.18 -19.35
N ARG A 2 -5.04 -8.83 -18.23
CA ARG A 2 -5.56 -8.14 -17.03
C ARG A 2 -4.51 -7.23 -16.45
N LYS A 3 -4.93 -6.02 -16.10
CA LYS A 3 -4.08 -5.10 -15.35
C LYS A 3 -4.10 -5.48 -13.87
N ILE A 4 -2.97 -5.25 -13.21
CA ILE A 4 -2.86 -5.42 -11.77
C ILE A 4 -3.29 -4.10 -11.11
N ASN A 5 -4.29 -4.15 -10.25
CA ASN A 5 -4.77 -2.98 -9.52
C ASN A 5 -3.88 -2.69 -8.33
N LEU A 6 -3.31 -1.51 -8.30
CA LEU A 6 -2.38 -1.07 -7.25
C LEU A 6 -3.00 -0.04 -6.33
N SER A 7 -2.72 -0.19 -5.04
CA SER A 7 -2.86 0.89 -4.06
C SER A 7 -1.48 1.26 -3.56
N ILE A 8 -1.21 2.54 -3.41
CA ILE A 8 0.06 3.05 -2.87
C ILE A 8 -0.22 3.81 -1.58
N SER A 9 0.34 3.33 -0.47
CA SER A 9 0.27 3.98 0.83
C SER A 9 1.56 4.76 1.07
N GLY A 10 1.44 5.99 1.58
CA GLY A 10 2.55 6.92 1.67
C GLY A 10 2.74 7.70 0.37
N CYS A 11 1.63 8.00 -0.31
CA CYS A 11 1.64 8.59 -1.65
C CYS A 11 2.29 9.99 -1.73
N MET A 12 2.37 10.71 -0.62
CA MET A 12 3.00 12.03 -0.57
C MET A 12 4.51 11.98 -0.34
N GLY A 13 5.06 10.83 0.06
CA GLY A 13 6.49 10.64 0.23
C GLY A 13 7.22 10.55 -1.10
N ARG A 14 8.55 10.63 -1.07
CA ARG A 14 9.38 10.55 -2.29
C ARG A 14 9.15 9.27 -3.07
N MET A 15 9.22 8.14 -2.39
CA MET A 15 9.05 6.84 -3.05
C MET A 15 7.63 6.66 -3.55
N GLY A 16 6.64 7.11 -2.77
CA GLY A 16 5.25 7.05 -3.21
C GLY A 16 5.02 7.81 -4.50
N GLN A 17 5.56 9.02 -4.60
CA GLN A 17 5.45 9.83 -5.81
C GLN A 17 6.17 9.22 -7.01
N GLN A 18 7.35 8.63 -6.78
CA GLN A 18 8.09 7.91 -7.83
C GLN A 18 7.29 6.71 -8.35
N LEU A 19 6.70 5.95 -7.46
CA LEU A 19 5.90 4.79 -7.82
C LEU A 19 4.63 5.18 -8.58
N ILE A 20 4.02 6.30 -8.23
CA ILE A 20 2.87 6.82 -8.97
C ILE A 20 3.27 7.10 -10.42
N LYS A 21 4.39 7.79 -10.62
CA LYS A 21 4.90 8.08 -11.96
C LYS A 21 5.21 6.82 -12.75
N SER A 22 5.88 5.87 -12.11
CA SER A 22 6.27 4.61 -12.76
C SER A 22 5.04 3.77 -13.13
N SER A 23 4.06 3.68 -12.25
CA SER A 23 2.85 2.89 -12.50
C SER A 23 2.01 3.45 -13.64
N LYS A 24 1.97 4.77 -13.79
CA LYS A 24 1.23 5.42 -14.89
C LYS A 24 1.83 5.10 -16.25
N LYS A 25 3.14 4.87 -16.31
CA LYS A 25 3.83 4.54 -17.56
C LYS A 25 3.76 3.07 -17.91
N ASN A 26 3.36 2.22 -16.97
CA ASN A 26 3.34 0.77 -17.19
C ASN A 26 1.90 0.30 -17.43
N ARG A 27 1.66 -0.25 -18.63
CA ARG A 27 0.33 -0.71 -19.06
C ARG A 27 -0.19 -1.91 -18.26
N ASN A 28 0.69 -2.62 -17.55
CA ASN A 28 0.31 -3.79 -16.77
C ASN A 28 -0.33 -3.41 -15.43
N PHE A 29 -0.23 -2.15 -15.02
CA PHE A 29 -0.73 -1.69 -13.73
C PHE A 29 -1.78 -0.62 -13.88
N LYS A 30 -2.77 -0.68 -12.99
CA LYS A 30 -3.78 0.36 -12.85
C LYS A 30 -3.77 0.87 -11.42
N LEU A 31 -3.50 2.15 -11.24
CA LEU A 31 -3.53 2.78 -9.92
C LEU A 31 -4.99 2.99 -9.52
N VAL A 32 -5.43 2.37 -8.45
CA VAL A 32 -6.84 2.41 -8.02
C VAL A 32 -7.07 3.19 -6.73
N SER A 33 -6.06 3.29 -5.86
CA SER A 33 -6.17 4.13 -4.67
C SER A 33 -4.82 4.61 -4.17
N LEU A 34 -4.86 5.73 -3.48
CA LEU A 34 -3.71 6.34 -2.82
C LEU A 34 -4.10 6.60 -1.38
N THR A 35 -3.21 6.29 -0.44
CA THR A 35 -3.48 6.58 0.96
C THR A 35 -2.33 7.33 1.60
N GLU A 36 -2.68 8.07 2.64
CA GLU A 36 -1.75 8.82 3.45
C GLU A 36 -2.26 8.85 4.89
N ASN A 37 -1.39 9.09 5.86
CA ASN A 37 -1.78 9.14 7.26
C ASN A 37 -2.38 10.48 7.68
N ARG A 38 -2.54 11.41 6.76
CA ARG A 38 -3.14 12.72 6.99
C ARG A 38 -4.09 13.06 5.85
N LEU A 39 -4.95 14.04 6.08
CA LEU A 39 -5.90 14.49 5.07
C LEU A 39 -5.17 15.22 3.94
N ILE A 40 -5.45 14.82 2.71
CA ILE A 40 -4.91 15.45 1.51
C ILE A 40 -6.06 16.02 0.70
N ASN A 41 -6.06 17.32 0.48
CA ASN A 41 -7.13 18.04 -0.21
C ASN A 41 -6.87 18.29 -1.69
N LYS A 42 -6.17 17.39 -2.35
CA LYS A 42 -5.94 17.51 -3.79
C LYS A 42 -5.95 16.13 -4.44
N ARG A 43 -6.22 16.12 -5.74
CA ARG A 43 -6.12 14.89 -6.51
C ARG A 43 -4.69 14.67 -6.97
N ILE A 44 -4.28 13.43 -6.97
CA ILE A 44 -2.98 12.99 -7.47
C ILE A 44 -3.25 11.88 -8.47
N ALA A 45 -2.77 12.02 -9.70
CA ALA A 45 -3.02 11.03 -10.75
C ALA A 45 -4.52 10.75 -10.94
N GLY A 46 -5.36 11.76 -10.75
CA GLY A 46 -6.82 11.63 -10.89
C GLY A 46 -7.52 11.01 -9.68
N LEU A 47 -6.79 10.68 -8.62
CA LEU A 47 -7.33 10.05 -7.42
C LEU A 47 -7.22 10.98 -6.21
N LYS A 48 -8.23 10.97 -5.37
CA LYS A 48 -8.17 11.69 -4.10
C LYS A 48 -7.59 10.76 -3.03
N PRO A 49 -6.43 11.11 -2.44
CA PRO A 49 -5.87 10.28 -1.37
C PRO A 49 -6.81 10.20 -0.17
N SER A 50 -6.86 9.03 0.44
CA SER A 50 -7.64 8.77 1.64
C SER A 50 -6.76 8.14 2.72
N LYS A 51 -7.33 7.89 3.89
CA LYS A 51 -6.63 7.16 4.94
C LYS A 51 -6.71 5.66 4.69
N ASN A 52 -5.79 4.90 5.28
CA ASN A 52 -5.80 3.44 5.19
C ASN A 52 -7.12 2.89 5.72
N SER A 53 -7.77 2.05 4.93
CA SER A 53 -9.08 1.49 5.28
C SER A 53 -9.43 0.34 4.37
N ILE A 54 -10.45 -0.42 4.75
CA ILE A 54 -11.01 -1.47 3.89
C ILE A 54 -11.47 -0.85 2.57
N GLU A 55 -12.16 0.30 2.63
CA GLU A 55 -12.65 0.98 1.42
C GLU A 55 -11.52 1.37 0.47
N ALA A 56 -10.40 1.85 1.03
CA ALA A 56 -9.26 2.26 0.21
C ALA A 56 -8.63 1.09 -0.53
N PHE A 57 -8.59 -0.09 0.07
CA PHE A 57 -7.81 -1.22 -0.46
C PHE A 57 -8.64 -2.31 -1.13
N LYS A 58 -9.95 -2.28 -1.02
CA LYS A 58 -10.79 -3.40 -1.50
C LYS A 58 -10.70 -3.66 -3.00
N LYS A 59 -10.40 -2.67 -3.80
CA LYS A 59 -10.26 -2.81 -5.26
C LYS A 59 -8.87 -3.20 -5.70
N SER A 60 -7.90 -3.23 -4.78
CA SER A 60 -6.51 -3.52 -5.09
C SER A 60 -6.27 -5.02 -5.22
N ASN A 61 -5.32 -5.38 -6.06
CA ASN A 61 -4.70 -6.70 -6.04
C ASN A 61 -3.46 -6.68 -5.16
N VAL A 62 -2.71 -5.57 -5.22
CA VAL A 62 -1.46 -5.38 -4.48
C VAL A 62 -1.47 -4.01 -3.82
N ILE A 63 -1.04 -3.96 -2.57
CA ILE A 63 -0.83 -2.73 -1.82
C ILE A 63 0.68 -2.53 -1.67
N ILE A 64 1.16 -1.36 -2.08
CA ILE A 64 2.58 -0.99 -1.91
C ILE A 64 2.68 0.00 -0.76
N ASP A 65 3.48 -0.34 0.24
CA ASP A 65 3.60 0.41 1.47
C ASP A 65 4.97 1.07 1.60
N PHE A 66 5.01 2.40 1.59
CA PHE A 66 6.17 3.22 1.91
C PHE A 66 5.79 4.23 2.99
N THR A 67 5.52 3.73 4.18
CA THR A 67 5.05 4.55 5.30
C THR A 67 6.02 4.46 6.49
N VAL A 68 5.49 4.29 7.66
CA VAL A 68 6.24 4.06 8.90
C VAL A 68 5.76 2.75 9.53
N PRO A 69 6.56 2.12 10.39
CA PRO A 69 6.23 0.78 10.92
C PRO A 69 4.82 0.64 11.48
N LYS A 70 4.35 1.62 12.22
CA LYS A 70 2.99 1.60 12.78
C LYS A 70 1.92 1.51 11.68
N CYS A 71 2.08 2.29 10.61
CA CYS A 71 1.16 2.27 9.48
C CYS A 71 1.23 0.95 8.72
N THR A 72 2.42 0.40 8.55
CA THR A 72 2.61 -0.91 7.91
C THR A 72 1.79 -1.98 8.60
N LEU A 73 1.82 -2.04 9.93
CA LEU A 73 1.06 -3.03 10.68
C LEU A 73 -0.45 -2.86 10.50
N GLU A 74 -0.93 -1.62 10.46
CA GLU A 74 -2.34 -1.34 10.17
C GLU A 74 -2.74 -1.81 8.76
N ILE A 75 -1.88 -1.54 7.79
CA ILE A 75 -2.08 -1.97 6.40
C ILE A 75 -2.13 -3.50 6.31
N LEU A 76 -1.23 -4.20 6.97
CA LEU A 76 -1.20 -5.66 6.98
C LEU A 76 -2.45 -6.25 7.61
N ASN A 77 -2.94 -5.64 8.68
CA ASN A 77 -4.17 -6.08 9.31
C ASN A 77 -5.37 -5.98 8.34
N THR A 78 -5.49 -4.85 7.67
CA THR A 78 -6.55 -4.64 6.67
C THR A 78 -6.38 -5.57 5.47
N ALA A 79 -5.15 -5.68 4.96
CA ALA A 79 -4.84 -6.52 3.81
C ALA A 79 -5.12 -8.01 4.10
N SER A 80 -4.85 -8.48 5.32
CA SER A 80 -5.14 -9.86 5.68
C SER A 80 -6.65 -10.13 5.71
N LYS A 81 -7.46 -9.19 6.16
CA LYS A 81 -8.93 -9.30 6.12
C LYS A 81 -9.45 -9.37 4.69
N LEU A 82 -8.85 -8.63 3.79
CA LEU A 82 -9.22 -8.55 2.38
C LEU A 82 -8.50 -9.57 1.51
N LYS A 83 -7.55 -10.30 2.07
CA LYS A 83 -6.68 -11.26 1.36
C LYS A 83 -5.95 -10.62 0.19
N LYS A 84 -5.36 -9.46 0.43
CA LYS A 84 -4.57 -8.72 -0.56
C LYS A 84 -3.07 -8.96 -0.35
N ARG A 85 -2.31 -8.87 -1.43
CA ARG A 85 -0.85 -8.95 -1.40
C ARG A 85 -0.28 -7.60 -1.00
N VAL A 86 0.84 -7.61 -0.27
CA VAL A 86 1.50 -6.38 0.18
C VAL A 86 2.98 -6.41 -0.17
N VAL A 87 3.47 -5.32 -0.74
CA VAL A 87 4.90 -5.08 -0.95
C VAL A 87 5.31 -4.01 0.05
N ILE A 88 6.19 -4.36 0.97
CA ILE A 88 6.65 -3.46 2.03
C ILE A 88 7.97 -2.83 1.65
N GLY A 89 7.98 -1.52 1.49
CA GLY A 89 9.19 -0.72 1.33
C GLY A 89 9.58 0.04 2.59
N THR A 90 8.70 0.04 3.60
CA THR A 90 8.95 0.67 4.89
C THR A 90 10.12 -0.01 5.60
N THR A 91 10.95 0.77 6.29
CA THR A 91 12.10 0.28 7.05
C THR A 91 12.01 0.69 8.52
N GLY A 92 12.93 0.20 9.34
CA GLY A 92 13.03 0.59 10.75
C GLY A 92 12.15 -0.21 11.69
N PHE A 93 11.78 -1.43 11.31
CA PHE A 93 10.98 -2.30 12.17
C PHE A 93 11.79 -2.81 13.37
N SER A 94 11.15 -2.81 14.53
CA SER A 94 11.68 -3.52 15.71
C SER A 94 11.58 -5.03 15.49
N LYS A 95 12.28 -5.81 16.31
CA LYS A 95 12.18 -7.27 16.24
C LYS A 95 10.77 -7.76 16.49
N LYS A 96 10.06 -7.14 17.43
CA LYS A 96 8.66 -7.45 17.72
C LYS A 96 7.78 -7.20 16.50
N GLU A 97 7.99 -6.09 15.80
CA GLU A 97 7.27 -5.75 14.58
C GLU A 97 7.58 -6.72 13.44
N GLU A 98 8.85 -7.10 13.28
CA GLU A 98 9.23 -8.11 12.29
C GLU A 98 8.56 -9.45 12.55
N ASN A 99 8.43 -9.85 13.81
CA ASN A 99 7.72 -11.08 14.18
C ASN A 99 6.23 -11.01 13.84
N LEU A 100 5.61 -9.85 14.01
CA LEU A 100 4.21 -9.63 13.61
C LEU A 100 4.06 -9.72 12.08
N ILE A 101 4.99 -9.17 11.32
CA ILE A 101 4.99 -9.28 9.86
C ILE A 101 5.07 -10.75 9.44
N LYS A 102 5.92 -11.54 10.09
CA LYS A 102 6.01 -12.99 9.82
C LYS A 102 4.67 -13.70 10.05
N LYS A 103 3.95 -13.32 11.09
CA LYS A 103 2.61 -13.89 11.35
C LYS A 103 1.63 -13.54 10.24
N PHE A 104 1.63 -12.30 9.77
CA PHE A 104 0.78 -11.88 8.64
C PHE A 104 1.15 -12.61 7.36
N SER A 105 2.44 -12.91 7.14
CA SER A 105 2.90 -13.61 5.94
C SER A 105 2.34 -15.02 5.80
N ARG A 106 1.80 -15.59 6.87
CA ARG A 106 1.11 -16.87 6.83
C ARG A 106 -0.31 -16.77 6.29
N LYS A 107 -0.86 -15.56 6.26
CA LYS A 107 -2.23 -15.28 5.81
C LYS A 107 -2.28 -14.70 4.40
N ILE A 108 -1.29 -13.88 4.04
CA ILE A 108 -1.23 -13.19 2.74
C ILE A 108 0.21 -13.18 2.23
N PRO A 109 0.41 -13.11 0.90
CA PRO A 109 1.75 -12.93 0.34
C PRO A 109 2.30 -11.55 0.72
N ILE A 110 3.49 -11.53 1.26
CA ILE A 110 4.21 -10.30 1.63
C ILE A 110 5.61 -10.34 1.02
N LEU A 111 5.97 -9.32 0.27
CA LEU A 111 7.32 -9.09 -0.20
C LEU A 111 7.90 -7.92 0.57
N LYS A 112 9.08 -8.13 1.10
CA LYS A 112 9.71 -7.12 1.94
C LYS A 112 11.16 -6.87 1.52
#